data_753defba9f2b374e1dc9c827e68830d5
#
_entry.id   753defba9f2b374e1dc9c827e68830d5
#
_cell.length_a   1.000
_cell.length_b   1.000
_cell.length_c   1.000
_cell.angle_alpha   90.00
_cell.angle_beta   90.00
_cell.angle_gamma   90.00
#
_symmetry.space_group_name_H-M   'P 1'
#
loop_
_entity.id
_entity.type
_entity.pdbx_description
1 polymer ?
#
loop_
_entity_poly.entity_id
_entity_poly.type
_entity_poly.pdbx_seq_one_letter_code
_entity_poly.pdbx_strand_id
1 'polypeptide(L)'
;MKPERWKNPDNKLFTYQVGFTAPPHDFDAAPSDFLRICADNVGVHGRMLHVPDYAHELTQRVDNFHLLEEFVNCMSNNGADACGQVGTNWVHCQGTTPDEIRDFCARISDTYETPFHMAGYCLVEALREMNIEKIALNSVYYWPDWRDGITRFLKQAGFDVLYSGNFVDMGFFETQAECNDCTWIFPGGFAQSSMEYVAEQAADADAIVVNGMPNFRRADGLPQRIVSLDKDLEAKIGKPIVSSDTALYWRIFKSLGTAPTGQHGQLLSSLQ
;
A
#
# COMPACT_ATOMS: atom_id res chain seq x y z
N MET A 1 11.19 -7.27 -21.70
CA MET A 1 10.29 -6.90 -22.83
C MET A 1 9.08 -7.82 -22.81
N LYS A 2 7.88 -7.25 -22.82
CA LYS A 2 6.61 -8.00 -22.79
C LYS A 2 6.45 -8.82 -24.09
N PRO A 3 6.10 -10.12 -24.03
CA PRO A 3 5.91 -10.91 -25.22
C PRO A 3 4.84 -10.35 -26.16
N GLU A 4 5.12 -10.38 -27.49
CA GLU A 4 4.25 -9.77 -28.52
C GLU A 4 2.81 -10.29 -28.48
N ARG A 5 2.62 -11.59 -28.13
CA ARG A 5 1.27 -12.18 -28.01
C ARG A 5 0.34 -11.43 -27.05
N TRP A 6 0.89 -10.75 -26.04
CA TRP A 6 0.10 -10.01 -25.04
C TRP A 6 -0.26 -8.58 -25.47
N LYS A 7 0.27 -8.13 -26.61
CA LYS A 7 -0.15 -6.85 -27.23
C LYS A 7 -1.49 -6.99 -27.93
N ASN A 8 -1.91 -8.22 -28.28
CA ASN A 8 -3.27 -8.49 -28.76
C ASN A 8 -4.22 -8.71 -27.57
N PRO A 9 -5.22 -7.84 -27.36
CA PRO A 9 -6.21 -7.98 -26.27
C PRO A 9 -6.96 -9.33 -26.30
N ASP A 10 -7.22 -9.89 -27.49
CA ASP A 10 -7.95 -11.15 -27.66
C ASP A 10 -7.20 -12.37 -27.05
N ASN A 11 -5.91 -12.23 -26.77
CA ASN A 11 -5.12 -13.27 -26.14
C ASN A 11 -5.20 -13.23 -24.60
N LYS A 12 -5.88 -12.25 -24.01
CA LYS A 12 -6.01 -12.08 -22.56
C LYS A 12 -7.35 -12.62 -22.06
N LEU A 13 -7.34 -13.10 -20.80
CA LEU A 13 -8.56 -13.53 -20.12
C LEU A 13 -9.42 -12.34 -19.69
N PHE A 14 -8.79 -11.22 -19.35
CA PHE A 14 -9.45 -9.99 -18.93
C PHE A 14 -8.87 -8.82 -19.71
N THR A 15 -9.66 -7.77 -19.91
CA THR A 15 -9.20 -6.54 -20.57
C THR A 15 -7.96 -5.97 -19.89
N TYR A 16 -7.96 -5.99 -18.56
CA TYR A 16 -6.81 -5.60 -17.73
C TYR A 16 -6.40 -6.75 -16.82
N GLN A 17 -5.11 -7.02 -16.73
CA GLN A 17 -4.52 -8.03 -15.87
C GLN A 17 -3.51 -7.37 -14.93
N VAL A 18 -3.74 -7.47 -13.62
CA VAL A 18 -2.93 -6.81 -12.60
C VAL A 18 -2.24 -7.83 -11.72
N GLY A 19 -0.93 -7.67 -11.55
CA GLY A 19 -0.13 -8.49 -10.64
C GLY A 19 0.12 -7.79 -9.30
N PHE A 20 -0.04 -8.52 -8.19
CA PHE A 20 0.39 -8.05 -6.87
C PHE A 20 1.45 -8.98 -6.29
N THR A 21 2.48 -8.40 -5.64
CA THR A 21 3.33 -9.19 -4.74
C THR A 21 2.81 -9.06 -3.32
N ALA A 22 2.83 -10.17 -2.57
CA ALA A 22 2.57 -10.17 -1.14
C ALA A 22 3.88 -9.91 -0.36
N PRO A 23 3.78 -9.50 0.92
CA PRO A 23 4.89 -9.59 1.83
C PRO A 23 5.43 -11.03 1.90
N PRO A 24 6.73 -11.21 2.17
CA PRO A 24 7.28 -12.54 2.30
C PRO A 24 6.53 -13.35 3.37
N HIS A 25 6.13 -14.58 3.04
CA HIS A 25 5.44 -15.56 3.89
C HIS A 25 4.04 -15.19 4.42
N ASP A 26 3.49 -14.02 4.07
CA ASP A 26 2.16 -13.62 4.52
C ASP A 26 1.13 -13.72 3.39
N PHE A 27 -0.05 -14.22 3.72
CA PHE A 27 -1.19 -14.19 2.80
C PHE A 27 -1.79 -12.78 2.83
N ASP A 28 -1.72 -12.07 1.70
CA ASP A 28 -2.16 -10.69 1.61
C ASP A 28 -3.52 -10.53 0.94
N ALA A 29 -4.34 -9.62 1.46
CA ALA A 29 -5.67 -9.37 0.94
C ALA A 29 -5.72 -8.43 -0.29
N ALA A 30 -4.60 -7.78 -0.67
CA ALA A 30 -4.60 -6.78 -1.74
C ALA A 30 -5.22 -7.25 -3.06
N PRO A 31 -4.96 -8.49 -3.57
CA PRO A 31 -5.62 -8.98 -4.76
C PRO A 31 -7.15 -9.01 -4.65
N SER A 32 -7.64 -9.50 -3.50
CA SER A 32 -9.07 -9.62 -3.23
C SER A 32 -9.75 -8.26 -3.02
N ASP A 33 -9.08 -7.34 -2.33
CA ASP A 33 -9.60 -6.00 -2.07
C ASP A 33 -9.64 -5.16 -3.34
N PHE A 34 -8.59 -5.25 -4.16
CA PHE A 34 -8.56 -4.57 -5.44
C PHE A 34 -9.69 -5.05 -6.36
N LEU A 35 -9.93 -6.38 -6.43
CA LEU A 35 -11.05 -6.94 -7.21
C LEU A 35 -12.42 -6.43 -6.75
N ARG A 36 -12.62 -6.17 -5.46
CA ARG A 36 -13.91 -5.67 -4.95
C ARG A 36 -14.25 -4.26 -5.40
N ILE A 37 -13.25 -3.51 -5.83
CA ILE A 37 -13.42 -2.11 -6.28
C ILE A 37 -13.18 -1.94 -7.78
N CYS A 38 -12.93 -3.03 -8.51
CA CYS A 38 -12.76 -3.02 -9.96
C CYS A 38 -14.06 -3.27 -10.71
N ALA A 39 -14.09 -2.86 -11.97
CA ALA A 39 -15.07 -3.36 -12.92
C ALA A 39 -14.81 -4.85 -13.28
N ASP A 40 -15.82 -5.54 -13.79
CA ASP A 40 -15.77 -7.00 -14.08
C ASP A 40 -14.71 -7.43 -15.11
N ASN A 41 -14.16 -6.49 -15.86
CA ASN A 41 -13.16 -6.75 -16.90
C ASN A 41 -11.71 -6.76 -16.40
N VAL A 42 -11.49 -6.75 -15.08
CA VAL A 42 -10.16 -6.76 -14.45
C VAL A 42 -9.89 -8.11 -13.80
N GLY A 43 -8.79 -8.75 -14.19
CA GLY A 43 -8.26 -9.94 -13.54
C GLY A 43 -7.08 -9.60 -12.64
N VAL A 44 -6.97 -10.26 -11.50
CA VAL A 44 -5.90 -10.01 -10.52
C VAL A 44 -5.17 -11.29 -10.16
N HIS A 45 -3.87 -11.23 -10.05
CA HIS A 45 -3.04 -12.35 -9.62
C HIS A 45 -2.06 -11.92 -8.52
N GLY A 46 -2.04 -12.68 -7.41
CA GLY A 46 -1.09 -12.48 -6.30
C GLY A 46 0.09 -13.45 -6.41
N ARG A 47 1.30 -12.97 -6.15
CA ARG A 47 2.50 -13.80 -6.04
C ARG A 47 3.23 -13.50 -4.74
N MET A 48 3.42 -14.53 -3.90
CA MET A 48 4.27 -14.43 -2.71
C MET A 48 5.74 -14.34 -3.12
N LEU A 49 6.49 -13.49 -2.45
CA LEU A 49 7.95 -13.47 -2.53
C LEU A 49 8.49 -14.49 -1.52
N HIS A 50 9.25 -15.45 -1.98
CA HIS A 50 9.87 -16.42 -1.08
C HIS A 50 11.21 -15.89 -0.57
N VAL A 51 11.28 -15.62 0.72
CA VAL A 51 12.51 -15.26 1.43
C VAL A 51 12.78 -16.35 2.45
N PRO A 52 13.88 -17.12 2.32
CA PRO A 52 14.20 -18.18 3.29
C PRO A 52 14.35 -17.64 4.71
N ASP A 53 13.86 -18.39 5.69
CA ASP A 53 13.96 -18.07 7.13
C ASP A 53 13.52 -16.65 7.47
N TYR A 54 12.44 -16.17 6.81
CA TYR A 54 11.96 -14.81 6.96
C TYR A 54 11.49 -14.49 8.38
N ALA A 55 12.14 -13.53 9.01
CA ALA A 55 11.89 -13.08 10.39
C ALA A 55 11.41 -11.60 10.48
N HIS A 56 10.86 -11.05 9.39
CA HIS A 56 10.39 -9.67 9.27
C HIS A 56 11.47 -8.58 9.39
N GLU A 57 12.74 -8.93 9.36
CA GLU A 57 13.84 -7.98 9.43
C GLU A 57 13.99 -7.17 8.13
N LEU A 58 14.36 -5.88 8.26
CA LEU A 58 14.59 -5.02 7.09
C LEU A 58 15.78 -5.49 6.25
N THR A 59 16.81 -6.04 6.89
CA THR A 59 18.00 -6.60 6.22
C THR A 59 17.65 -7.71 5.25
N GLN A 60 16.71 -8.56 5.59
CA GLN A 60 16.24 -9.63 4.71
C GLN A 60 15.58 -9.08 3.42
N ARG A 61 14.93 -7.91 3.50
CA ARG A 61 14.42 -7.23 2.29
C ARG A 61 15.53 -6.64 1.46
N VAL A 62 16.59 -6.10 2.10
CA VAL A 62 17.78 -5.62 1.39
C VAL A 62 18.40 -6.73 0.56
N ASP A 63 18.67 -7.89 1.18
CA ASP A 63 19.31 -9.04 0.54
C ASP A 63 18.45 -9.64 -0.60
N ASN A 64 17.15 -9.47 -0.51
CA ASN A 64 16.17 -10.03 -1.44
C ASN A 64 15.47 -8.98 -2.33
N PHE A 65 16.02 -7.76 -2.42
CA PHE A 65 15.40 -6.67 -3.20
C PHE A 65 15.23 -7.01 -4.69
N HIS A 66 16.11 -7.86 -5.23
CA HIS A 66 16.04 -8.37 -6.61
C HIS A 66 14.74 -9.14 -6.92
N LEU A 67 14.08 -9.74 -5.93
CA LEU A 67 12.82 -10.46 -6.10
C LEU A 67 11.70 -9.56 -6.63
N LEU A 68 11.77 -8.25 -6.41
CA LEU A 68 10.81 -7.30 -6.96
C LEU A 68 10.90 -7.22 -8.50
N GLU A 69 12.11 -7.22 -9.03
CA GLU A 69 12.33 -7.24 -10.48
C GLU A 69 11.92 -8.58 -11.08
N GLU A 70 12.25 -9.70 -10.43
CA GLU A 70 11.82 -11.04 -10.85
C GLU A 70 10.30 -11.18 -10.88
N PHE A 71 9.61 -10.59 -9.90
CA PHE A 71 8.16 -10.55 -9.87
C PHE A 71 7.59 -9.85 -11.09
N VAL A 72 8.06 -8.64 -11.40
CA VAL A 72 7.57 -7.87 -12.56
C VAL A 72 7.88 -8.59 -13.86
N ASN A 73 9.09 -9.14 -14.02
CA ASN A 73 9.45 -9.95 -15.17
C ASN A 73 8.47 -11.13 -15.36
N CYS A 74 8.19 -11.86 -14.29
CA CYS A 74 7.24 -12.98 -14.35
C CYS A 74 5.84 -12.51 -14.78
N MET A 75 5.31 -11.44 -14.15
CA MET A 75 3.97 -10.93 -14.44
C MET A 75 3.86 -10.37 -15.86
N SER A 76 4.85 -9.60 -16.33
CA SER A 76 4.91 -9.07 -17.69
C SER A 76 4.94 -10.18 -18.74
N ASN A 77 5.74 -11.22 -18.53
CA ASN A 77 5.79 -12.40 -19.42
C ASN A 77 4.46 -13.16 -19.49
N ASN A 78 3.58 -12.96 -18.51
CA ASN A 78 2.23 -13.55 -18.45
C ASN A 78 1.12 -12.54 -18.74
N GLY A 79 1.45 -11.37 -19.30
CA GLY A 79 0.47 -10.42 -19.85
C GLY A 79 -0.09 -9.41 -18.85
N ALA A 80 0.55 -9.21 -17.69
CA ALA A 80 0.13 -8.16 -16.76
C ALA A 80 0.20 -6.76 -17.40
N ASP A 81 -0.79 -5.93 -17.14
CA ASP A 81 -0.88 -4.55 -17.61
C ASP A 81 -0.38 -3.54 -16.57
N ALA A 82 -0.35 -3.94 -15.31
CA ALA A 82 0.29 -3.22 -14.21
C ALA A 82 0.70 -4.20 -13.11
N CYS A 83 1.71 -3.81 -12.33
CA CYS A 83 2.20 -4.56 -11.17
C CYS A 83 2.27 -3.65 -9.95
N GLY A 84 1.79 -4.16 -8.80
CA GLY A 84 1.84 -3.50 -7.51
C GLY A 84 2.67 -4.27 -6.48
N GLN A 85 3.63 -3.61 -5.85
CA GLN A 85 4.33 -4.16 -4.69
C GLN A 85 3.61 -3.71 -3.41
N VAL A 86 3.17 -4.67 -2.62
CA VAL A 86 2.40 -4.50 -1.40
C VAL A 86 3.31 -4.31 -0.19
N GLY A 87 2.93 -3.38 0.72
CA GLY A 87 3.69 -3.05 1.92
C GLY A 87 4.73 -1.95 1.70
N THR A 88 4.97 -1.12 2.73
CA THR A 88 5.82 0.07 2.58
C THR A 88 7.29 -0.17 2.91
N ASN A 89 7.63 -1.26 3.59
CA ASN A 89 8.99 -1.50 4.08
C ASN A 89 10.06 -1.63 2.99
N TRP A 90 9.67 -2.06 1.79
CA TRP A 90 10.59 -2.19 0.66
C TRP A 90 11.17 -0.86 0.19
N VAL A 91 10.43 0.25 0.31
CA VAL A 91 10.91 1.57 -0.18
C VAL A 91 11.95 2.20 0.72
N HIS A 92 12.10 1.71 1.97
CA HIS A 92 13.04 2.31 2.94
C HIS A 92 14.02 1.33 3.58
N CYS A 93 13.92 0.02 3.28
CA CYS A 93 14.75 -1.02 3.93
C CYS A 93 16.26 -0.85 3.70
N GLN A 94 16.66 -0.22 2.61
CA GLN A 94 18.07 0.09 2.28
C GLN A 94 18.49 1.51 2.66
N GLY A 95 17.64 2.26 3.35
CA GLY A 95 17.86 3.69 3.55
C GLY A 95 17.65 4.53 2.28
N THR A 96 17.02 3.93 1.26
CA THR A 96 16.73 4.58 -0.03
C THR A 96 15.89 5.84 0.11
N THR A 97 16.08 6.76 -0.83
CA THR A 97 15.33 8.00 -0.95
C THR A 97 14.12 7.84 -1.87
N PRO A 98 13.13 8.74 -1.80
CA PRO A 98 12.00 8.75 -2.73
C PRO A 98 12.41 8.82 -4.20
N ASP A 99 13.47 9.57 -4.53
CA ASP A 99 13.96 9.68 -5.90
C ASP A 99 14.58 8.37 -6.41
N GLU A 100 15.36 7.68 -5.59
CA GLU A 100 15.92 6.37 -5.94
C GLU A 100 14.82 5.33 -6.19
N ILE A 101 13.75 5.32 -5.38
CA ILE A 101 12.62 4.41 -5.60
C ILE A 101 11.83 4.78 -6.84
N ARG A 102 11.62 6.08 -7.11
CA ARG A 102 11.02 6.54 -8.38
C ARG A 102 11.80 6.00 -9.58
N ASP A 103 13.11 6.19 -9.57
CA ASP A 103 13.98 5.80 -10.68
C ASP A 103 14.03 4.27 -10.84
N PHE A 104 14.01 3.53 -9.73
CA PHE A 104 13.87 2.08 -9.75
C PHE A 104 12.55 1.64 -10.39
N CYS A 105 11.41 2.19 -9.96
CA CYS A 105 10.10 1.86 -10.53
C CYS A 105 10.03 2.21 -12.03
N ALA A 106 10.57 3.36 -12.43
CA ALA A 106 10.62 3.78 -13.83
C ALA A 106 11.47 2.80 -14.68
N ARG A 107 12.68 2.48 -14.23
CA ARG A 107 13.58 1.54 -14.91
C ARG A 107 12.92 0.16 -15.11
N ILE A 108 12.28 -0.36 -14.06
CA ILE A 108 11.58 -1.67 -14.13
C ILE A 108 10.41 -1.59 -15.11
N SER A 109 9.61 -0.52 -15.03
CA SER A 109 8.47 -0.34 -15.92
C SER A 109 8.88 -0.29 -17.39
N ASP A 110 9.96 0.43 -17.70
CA ASP A 110 10.49 0.55 -19.06
C ASP A 110 11.10 -0.78 -19.55
N THR A 111 11.86 -1.47 -18.69
CA THR A 111 12.51 -2.73 -19.03
C THR A 111 11.51 -3.81 -19.43
N TYR A 112 10.40 -3.90 -18.71
CA TYR A 112 9.40 -4.95 -18.88
C TYR A 112 8.12 -4.49 -19.60
N GLU A 113 8.07 -3.24 -20.06
CA GLU A 113 6.89 -2.65 -20.73
C GLU A 113 5.60 -2.89 -19.90
N THR A 114 5.72 -2.77 -18.58
CA THR A 114 4.62 -3.00 -17.62
C THR A 114 4.78 -2.05 -16.45
N PRO A 115 3.87 -1.11 -16.23
CA PRO A 115 3.91 -0.20 -15.09
C PRO A 115 4.10 -0.95 -13.76
N PHE A 116 5.09 -0.53 -12.99
CA PHE A 116 5.39 -1.10 -11.68
C PHE A 116 5.33 -0.03 -10.61
N HIS A 117 4.57 -0.30 -9.56
CA HIS A 117 4.30 0.62 -8.48
C HIS A 117 4.62 -0.01 -7.12
N MET A 118 5.32 0.73 -6.26
CA MET A 118 5.60 0.34 -4.88
C MET A 118 4.72 1.14 -3.92
N ALA A 119 3.97 0.45 -3.04
CA ALA A 119 2.97 1.07 -2.16
C ALA A 119 3.50 2.27 -1.36
N GLY A 120 4.73 2.17 -0.82
CA GLY A 120 5.32 3.28 -0.05
C GLY A 120 5.65 4.51 -0.91
N TYR A 121 5.98 4.33 -2.20
CA TYR A 121 6.17 5.46 -3.12
C TYR A 121 4.84 6.01 -3.63
N CYS A 122 3.84 5.16 -3.79
CA CYS A 122 2.49 5.61 -4.14
C CYS A 122 1.89 6.55 -3.08
N LEU A 123 2.25 6.40 -1.79
CA LEU A 123 1.88 7.39 -0.76
C LEU A 123 2.41 8.78 -1.12
N VAL A 124 3.68 8.88 -1.54
CA VAL A 124 4.30 10.15 -1.95
C VAL A 124 3.57 10.77 -3.15
N GLU A 125 3.27 9.95 -4.17
CA GLU A 125 2.56 10.42 -5.38
C GLU A 125 1.12 10.85 -5.04
N ALA A 126 0.40 10.09 -4.22
CA ALA A 126 -0.97 10.40 -3.82
C ALA A 126 -1.06 11.68 -2.99
N LEU A 127 -0.19 11.86 -2.01
CA LEU A 127 -0.14 13.08 -1.19
C LEU A 127 0.17 14.33 -2.02
N ARG A 128 1.09 14.22 -2.98
CA ARG A 128 1.40 15.32 -3.92
C ARG A 128 0.22 15.64 -4.83
N GLU A 129 -0.48 14.63 -5.36
CA GLU A 129 -1.67 14.81 -6.19
C GLU A 129 -2.77 15.56 -5.43
N MET A 130 -2.92 15.28 -4.14
CA MET A 130 -3.91 15.92 -3.28
C MET A 130 -3.44 17.28 -2.71
N ASN A 131 -2.23 17.74 -3.05
CA ASN A 131 -1.60 18.95 -2.53
C ASN A 131 -1.51 18.98 -0.99
N ILE A 132 -1.20 17.83 -0.38
CA ILE A 132 -0.98 17.66 1.05
C ILE A 132 0.46 18.03 1.38
N GLU A 133 0.68 18.80 2.44
CA GLU A 133 2.01 19.18 2.92
C GLU A 133 2.29 18.64 4.33
N LYS A 134 1.28 18.71 5.23
CA LYS A 134 1.39 18.29 6.63
C LYS A 134 0.63 17.00 6.85
N ILE A 135 1.29 16.01 7.41
CA ILE A 135 0.70 14.69 7.61
C ILE A 135 0.81 14.22 9.06
N ALA A 136 -0.17 13.42 9.48
CA ALA A 136 -0.11 12.62 10.68
C ALA A 136 -0.03 11.13 10.27
N LEU A 137 1.00 10.41 10.75
CA LEU A 137 1.28 9.05 10.33
C LEU A 137 0.78 8.04 11.37
N ASN A 138 -0.22 7.27 10.99
CA ASN A 138 -0.67 6.06 11.69
C ASN A 138 0.13 4.86 11.16
N SER A 139 1.13 4.43 11.92
CA SER A 139 2.00 3.31 11.55
C SER A 139 1.45 1.95 12.00
N VAL A 140 0.22 1.92 12.45
CA VAL A 140 -0.54 0.73 12.81
C VAL A 140 0.28 -0.27 13.66
N TYR A 141 0.58 -1.44 13.13
CA TYR A 141 1.32 -2.52 13.82
C TYR A 141 2.83 -2.48 13.64
N TYR A 142 3.38 -1.46 12.98
CA TYR A 142 4.80 -1.44 12.61
C TYR A 142 5.71 -1.42 13.82
N TRP A 143 6.81 -2.18 13.75
CA TRP A 143 7.93 -2.05 14.69
C TRP A 143 8.50 -0.63 14.64
N PRO A 144 9.19 -0.18 15.70
CA PRO A 144 9.78 1.16 15.73
C PRO A 144 10.70 1.46 14.54
N ASP A 145 11.56 0.52 14.12
CA ASP A 145 12.46 0.69 12.98
C ASP A 145 11.71 0.81 11.64
N TRP A 146 10.59 0.10 11.47
CA TRP A 146 9.74 0.22 10.30
C TRP A 146 9.00 1.56 10.27
N ARG A 147 8.43 1.97 11.42
CA ARG A 147 7.78 3.27 11.59
C ARG A 147 8.76 4.41 11.30
N ASP A 148 9.97 4.35 11.90
CA ASP A 148 10.98 5.40 11.76
C ASP A 148 11.54 5.43 10.33
N GLY A 149 11.65 4.28 9.68
CA GLY A 149 12.07 4.16 8.28
C GLY A 149 11.13 4.85 7.32
N ILE A 150 9.82 4.58 7.39
CA ILE A 150 8.83 5.24 6.52
C ILE A 150 8.66 6.71 6.89
N THR A 151 8.75 7.07 8.17
CA THR A 151 8.71 8.47 8.61
C THR A 151 9.86 9.27 7.98
N ARG A 152 11.07 8.74 8.00
CA ARG A 152 12.23 9.33 7.33
C ARG A 152 11.98 9.48 5.83
N PHE A 153 11.47 8.43 5.17
CA PHE A 153 11.20 8.41 3.75
C PHE A 153 10.20 9.50 3.33
N LEU A 154 9.10 9.68 4.09
CA LEU A 154 8.11 10.71 3.84
C LEU A 154 8.66 12.13 4.09
N LYS A 155 9.48 12.32 5.14
CA LYS A 155 10.20 13.59 5.36
C LYS A 155 11.17 13.92 4.22
N GLN A 156 11.90 12.94 3.70
CA GLN A 156 12.78 13.12 2.53
C GLN A 156 12.00 13.45 1.25
N ALA A 157 10.74 13.02 1.15
CA ALA A 157 9.84 13.40 0.07
C ALA A 157 9.30 14.84 0.17
N GLY A 158 9.59 15.53 1.29
CA GLY A 158 9.23 16.93 1.52
C GLY A 158 8.00 17.14 2.41
N PHE A 159 7.42 16.09 3.00
CA PHE A 159 6.26 16.22 3.87
C PHE A 159 6.66 16.60 5.31
N ASP A 160 5.87 17.48 5.91
CA ASP A 160 5.96 17.79 7.35
C ASP A 160 5.18 16.75 8.15
N VAL A 161 5.89 15.85 8.83
CA VAL A 161 5.28 14.78 9.65
C VAL A 161 5.11 15.27 11.07
N LEU A 162 3.89 15.73 11.39
CA LEU A 162 3.54 16.33 12.69
C LEU A 162 3.42 15.26 13.80
N TYR A 163 3.01 14.06 13.44
CA TYR A 163 2.89 12.91 14.34
C TYR A 163 3.27 11.63 13.61
N SER A 164 3.89 10.70 14.32
CA SER A 164 4.14 9.33 13.85
C SER A 164 4.10 8.37 15.03
N GLY A 165 3.15 7.42 15.02
CA GLY A 165 3.01 6.42 16.08
C GLY A 165 2.40 5.12 15.57
N ASN A 166 2.69 4.03 16.28
CA ASN A 166 2.09 2.71 16.06
C ASN A 166 1.04 2.38 17.14
N PHE A 167 0.43 1.23 17.10
CA PHE A 167 -0.58 0.82 18.07
C PHE A 167 -0.08 0.70 19.50
N VAL A 168 1.21 0.43 19.70
CA VAL A 168 1.83 0.41 21.04
C VAL A 168 2.01 1.84 21.54
N ASP A 169 2.51 2.76 20.70
CA ASP A 169 2.64 4.19 21.04
C ASP A 169 1.28 4.82 21.38
N MET A 170 0.20 4.33 20.76
CA MET A 170 -1.18 4.78 21.00
C MET A 170 -1.83 4.11 22.23
N GLY A 171 -1.18 3.13 22.86
CA GLY A 171 -1.71 2.41 24.02
C GLY A 171 -2.78 1.34 23.72
N PHE A 172 -2.89 0.90 22.45
CA PHE A 172 -3.77 -0.21 22.09
C PHE A 172 -3.22 -1.58 22.50
N PHE A 173 -1.90 -1.67 22.67
CA PHE A 173 -1.16 -2.82 23.18
C PHE A 173 -0.10 -2.36 24.17
N GLU A 174 0.21 -3.20 25.17
CA GLU A 174 1.30 -2.90 26.10
C GLU A 174 2.67 -3.13 25.45
N THR A 175 2.75 -4.13 24.56
CA THR A 175 4.01 -4.52 23.92
C THR A 175 3.83 -4.78 22.42
N GLN A 176 4.94 -4.70 21.69
CA GLN A 176 4.97 -5.08 20.27
C GLN A 176 4.70 -6.58 20.09
N ALA A 177 5.07 -7.43 21.04
CA ALA A 177 4.78 -8.87 20.99
C ALA A 177 3.27 -9.15 20.97
N GLU A 178 2.51 -8.51 21.85
CA GLU A 178 1.04 -8.61 21.85
C GLU A 178 0.42 -8.12 20.54
N CYS A 179 0.94 -7.01 19.99
CA CYS A 179 0.49 -6.51 18.70
C CYS A 179 0.74 -7.53 17.58
N ASN A 180 1.91 -8.19 17.59
CA ASN A 180 2.28 -9.20 16.60
C ASN A 180 1.44 -10.47 16.71
N ASP A 181 1.00 -10.85 17.91
CA ASP A 181 0.14 -12.02 18.15
C ASP A 181 -1.22 -11.90 17.43
N CYS A 182 -1.63 -10.68 17.05
CA CYS A 182 -2.82 -10.47 16.22
C CYS A 182 -2.65 -10.90 14.75
N THR A 183 -1.46 -11.34 14.32
CA THR A 183 -1.19 -11.81 12.94
C THR A 183 -1.78 -10.92 11.86
N TRP A 184 -1.61 -9.59 12.03
CA TRP A 184 -2.07 -8.53 11.11
C TRP A 184 -3.59 -8.38 10.96
N ILE A 185 -4.38 -9.03 11.84
CA ILE A 185 -5.83 -8.91 11.89
C ILE A 185 -6.25 -8.36 13.26
N PHE A 186 -6.66 -7.11 13.28
CA PHE A 186 -6.95 -6.35 14.50
C PHE A 186 -8.45 -6.24 14.79
N PRO A 187 -8.86 -5.92 16.03
CA PRO A 187 -10.24 -5.61 16.35
C PRO A 187 -10.81 -4.52 15.44
N GLY A 188 -12.05 -4.66 14.99
CA GLY A 188 -12.67 -3.76 14.02
C GLY A 188 -12.71 -2.30 14.48
N GLY A 189 -12.93 -2.05 15.76
CA GLY A 189 -12.95 -0.70 16.32
C GLY A 189 -11.60 0.04 16.24
N PHE A 190 -10.47 -0.68 16.13
CA PHE A 190 -9.14 -0.06 16.07
C PHE A 190 -8.95 0.81 14.84
N ALA A 191 -9.62 0.48 13.72
CA ALA A 191 -9.56 1.32 12.53
C ALA A 191 -9.98 2.77 12.86
N GLN A 192 -11.14 2.93 13.47
CA GLN A 192 -11.65 4.26 13.83
C GLN A 192 -10.88 4.88 14.99
N SER A 193 -10.72 4.15 16.10
CA SER A 193 -10.10 4.70 17.31
C SER A 193 -8.65 5.17 17.08
N SER A 194 -7.89 4.46 16.24
CA SER A 194 -6.52 4.89 15.91
C SER A 194 -6.50 6.15 15.03
N MET A 195 -7.46 6.30 14.12
CA MET A 195 -7.57 7.54 13.32
C MET A 195 -7.99 8.73 14.18
N GLU A 196 -8.96 8.55 15.08
CA GLU A 196 -9.37 9.59 16.04
C GLU A 196 -8.18 10.02 16.90
N TYR A 197 -7.44 9.07 17.45
CA TYR A 197 -6.25 9.36 18.24
C TYR A 197 -5.21 10.17 17.45
N VAL A 198 -4.87 9.72 16.24
CA VAL A 198 -3.87 10.40 15.39
C VAL A 198 -4.34 11.81 15.01
N ALA A 199 -5.64 12.00 14.73
CA ALA A 199 -6.21 13.30 14.42
C ALA A 199 -6.11 14.26 15.60
N GLU A 200 -6.29 13.77 16.83
CA GLU A 200 -6.13 14.57 18.06
C GLU A 200 -4.68 14.97 18.30
N GLN A 201 -3.72 14.05 18.06
CA GLN A 201 -2.28 14.31 18.24
C GLN A 201 -1.73 15.34 17.24
N ALA A 202 -2.35 15.46 16.06
CA ALA A 202 -1.91 16.34 14.97
C ALA A 202 -3.11 17.06 14.33
N ALA A 203 -3.77 17.91 15.10
CA ALA A 203 -4.94 18.66 14.63
C ALA A 203 -4.66 19.52 13.39
N ASP A 204 -3.42 20.00 13.23
CA ASP A 204 -2.99 20.83 12.10
C ASP A 204 -2.54 20.03 10.87
N ALA A 205 -2.61 18.70 10.90
CA ALA A 205 -2.29 17.88 9.73
C ALA A 205 -3.37 18.06 8.65
N ASP A 206 -2.95 18.10 7.38
CA ASP A 206 -3.84 18.19 6.22
C ASP A 206 -4.50 16.83 5.94
N ALA A 207 -3.80 15.74 6.26
CA ALA A 207 -4.27 14.38 6.06
C ALA A 207 -3.72 13.40 7.10
N ILE A 208 -4.42 12.27 7.27
CA ILE A 208 -3.89 11.10 7.99
C ILE A 208 -3.34 10.11 6.96
N VAL A 209 -2.11 9.68 7.16
CA VAL A 209 -1.47 8.63 6.37
C VAL A 209 -1.46 7.33 7.15
N VAL A 210 -1.93 6.24 6.54
CA VAL A 210 -1.86 4.90 7.11
C VAL A 210 -0.83 4.10 6.35
N ASN A 211 0.32 3.85 6.97
CA ASN A 211 1.30 2.96 6.37
C ASN A 211 1.11 1.52 6.87
N GLY A 212 1.55 0.57 6.06
CA GLY A 212 1.15 -0.82 6.25
C GLY A 212 -0.25 -1.09 5.71
N MET A 213 -0.63 -2.35 5.75
CA MET A 213 -1.91 -2.82 5.23
C MET A 213 -2.62 -3.66 6.30
N PRO A 214 -3.08 -3.03 7.40
CA PRO A 214 -3.74 -3.74 8.48
C PRO A 214 -5.08 -4.30 8.01
N ASN A 215 -5.42 -5.49 8.47
CA ASN A 215 -6.77 -6.02 8.35
C ASN A 215 -7.52 -5.79 9.66
N PHE A 216 -8.76 -5.37 9.56
CA PHE A 216 -9.64 -5.18 10.71
C PHE A 216 -10.81 -6.16 10.64
N ARG A 217 -11.20 -6.75 11.77
CA ARG A 217 -12.34 -7.66 11.82
C ARG A 217 -13.66 -6.90 11.70
N ARG A 218 -14.46 -7.29 10.74
CA ARG A 218 -15.86 -6.88 10.63
C ARG A 218 -16.72 -7.60 11.69
N ALA A 219 -17.95 -7.15 11.85
CA ALA A 219 -18.91 -7.80 12.76
C ALA A 219 -19.23 -9.26 12.37
N ASP A 220 -19.12 -9.60 11.09
CA ASP A 220 -19.29 -10.97 10.56
C ASP A 220 -18.00 -11.81 10.65
N GLY A 221 -16.92 -11.27 11.25
CA GLY A 221 -15.64 -11.94 11.44
C GLY A 221 -14.69 -11.88 10.23
N LEU A 222 -15.14 -11.40 9.07
CA LEU A 222 -14.31 -11.27 7.88
C LEU A 222 -13.33 -10.08 8.00
N PRO A 223 -12.16 -10.16 7.34
CA PRO A 223 -11.23 -9.05 7.31
C PRO A 223 -11.72 -7.94 6.37
N GLN A 224 -11.39 -6.70 6.72
CA GLN A 224 -11.54 -5.52 5.87
C GLN A 224 -10.32 -4.61 6.04
N ARG A 225 -10.00 -3.82 5.03
CA ARG A 225 -8.93 -2.82 5.03
C ARG A 225 -9.48 -1.41 4.96
N ILE A 226 -8.57 -0.44 5.07
CA ILE A 226 -8.91 1.00 5.01
C ILE A 226 -9.69 1.35 3.74
N VAL A 227 -9.36 0.77 2.59
CA VAL A 227 -10.07 1.01 1.32
C VAL A 227 -11.59 0.77 1.40
N SER A 228 -12.05 -0.07 2.33
CA SER A 228 -13.48 -0.32 2.57
C SER A 228 -14.08 0.60 3.64
N LEU A 229 -13.28 1.42 4.28
CA LEU A 229 -13.64 2.26 5.43
C LEU A 229 -13.34 3.74 5.18
N ASP A 230 -12.51 4.06 4.18
CA ASP A 230 -11.93 5.37 3.94
C ASP A 230 -13.00 6.49 3.90
N LYS A 231 -14.07 6.30 3.15
CA LYS A 231 -15.15 7.27 3.04
C LYS A 231 -15.80 7.61 4.39
N ASP A 232 -16.14 6.58 5.17
CA ASP A 232 -16.83 6.76 6.46
C ASP A 232 -15.89 7.35 7.52
N LEU A 233 -14.62 6.93 7.50
CA LEU A 233 -13.58 7.45 8.37
C LEU A 233 -13.27 8.93 8.04
N GLU A 234 -13.12 9.30 6.77
CA GLU A 234 -12.92 10.68 6.35
C GLU A 234 -14.09 11.58 6.76
N ALA A 235 -15.33 11.10 6.55
CA ALA A 235 -16.52 11.84 6.97
C ALA A 235 -16.57 12.09 8.48
N LYS A 236 -16.10 11.14 9.27
CA LYS A 236 -16.08 11.23 10.73
C LYS A 236 -14.92 12.08 11.27
N ILE A 237 -13.74 11.92 10.70
CA ILE A 237 -12.50 12.61 11.13
C ILE A 237 -12.45 14.05 10.58
N GLY A 238 -13.10 14.30 9.43
CA GLY A 238 -13.06 15.59 8.74
C GLY A 238 -11.75 15.86 7.99
N LYS A 239 -10.95 14.82 7.72
CA LYS A 239 -9.67 14.91 6.99
C LYS A 239 -9.55 13.78 5.99
N PRO A 240 -8.82 13.98 4.87
CA PRO A 240 -8.44 12.90 3.96
C PRO A 240 -7.66 11.80 4.68
N ILE A 241 -7.92 10.54 4.30
CA ILE A 241 -7.16 9.37 4.78
C ILE A 241 -6.50 8.69 3.59
N VAL A 242 -5.17 8.75 3.55
CA VAL A 242 -4.36 8.15 2.49
C VAL A 242 -3.66 6.92 3.05
N SER A 243 -4.17 5.73 2.75
CA SER A 243 -3.53 4.49 3.15
C SER A 243 -2.62 3.93 2.05
N SER A 244 -1.68 3.08 2.40
CA SER A 244 -0.75 2.49 1.44
C SER A 244 -1.45 1.59 0.42
N ASP A 245 -2.56 0.96 0.76
CA ASP A 245 -3.40 0.20 -0.16
C ASP A 245 -4.18 1.14 -1.09
N THR A 246 -4.89 2.15 -0.57
CA THR A 246 -5.64 3.08 -1.42
C THR A 246 -4.72 3.84 -2.37
N ALA A 247 -3.52 4.25 -1.92
CA ALA A 247 -2.53 4.91 -2.77
C ALA A 247 -2.00 3.99 -3.89
N LEU A 248 -1.72 2.72 -3.58
CA LEU A 248 -1.29 1.74 -4.56
C LEU A 248 -2.40 1.47 -5.60
N TYR A 249 -3.64 1.30 -5.14
CA TYR A 249 -4.77 1.03 -6.03
C TYR A 249 -5.07 2.24 -6.92
N TRP A 250 -5.08 3.44 -6.36
CA TRP A 250 -5.22 4.69 -7.12
C TRP A 250 -4.17 4.79 -8.24
N ARG A 251 -2.91 4.47 -7.94
CA ARG A 251 -1.83 4.55 -8.92
C ARG A 251 -1.96 3.50 -10.02
N ILE A 252 -2.40 2.29 -9.68
CA ILE A 252 -2.70 1.23 -10.65
C ILE A 252 -3.84 1.67 -11.57
N PHE A 253 -4.96 2.15 -11.03
CA PHE A 253 -6.07 2.68 -11.84
C PHE A 253 -5.63 3.77 -12.81
N LYS A 254 -4.83 4.74 -12.35
CA LYS A 254 -4.24 5.77 -13.24
C LYS A 254 -3.42 5.16 -14.38
N SER A 255 -2.62 4.13 -14.11
CA SER A 255 -1.81 3.46 -15.14
C SER A 255 -2.66 2.72 -16.17
N LEU A 256 -3.80 2.18 -15.75
CA LEU A 256 -4.74 1.47 -16.62
C LEU A 256 -5.70 2.41 -17.36
N GLY A 257 -5.77 3.69 -16.99
CA GLY A 257 -6.77 4.62 -17.50
C GLY A 257 -8.20 4.25 -17.10
N THR A 258 -8.36 3.67 -15.89
CA THR A 258 -9.65 3.21 -15.36
C THR A 258 -9.92 3.83 -13.99
N ALA A 259 -11.10 3.60 -13.44
CA ALA A 259 -11.53 4.11 -12.15
C ALA A 259 -12.11 2.99 -11.27
N PRO A 260 -12.08 3.14 -9.93
CA PRO A 260 -12.74 2.21 -9.04
C PRO A 260 -14.26 2.29 -9.17
N THR A 261 -14.93 1.19 -8.86
CA THR A 261 -16.40 1.13 -8.72
C THR A 261 -16.80 1.38 -7.26
N GLY A 262 -18.02 1.87 -7.04
CA GLY A 262 -18.50 2.13 -5.70
C GLY A 262 -18.17 3.55 -5.19
N GLN A 263 -18.27 3.73 -3.88
CA GLN A 263 -18.00 5.01 -3.22
C GLN A 263 -16.81 4.86 -2.29
N HIS A 264 -15.87 5.77 -2.39
CA HIS A 264 -14.59 5.76 -1.66
C HIS A 264 -14.28 7.11 -1.02
N GLY A 265 -13.18 7.16 -0.27
CA GLY A 265 -12.57 8.39 0.21
C GLY A 265 -12.06 9.27 -0.93
N GLN A 266 -11.57 10.46 -0.59
CA GLN A 266 -11.23 11.53 -1.54
C GLN A 266 -10.23 11.07 -2.60
N LEU A 267 -9.21 10.30 -2.21
CA LEU A 267 -8.16 9.87 -3.14
C LEU A 267 -8.71 9.03 -4.30
N LEU A 268 -9.43 7.95 -4.02
CA LEU A 268 -9.99 7.08 -5.05
C LEU A 268 -11.14 7.75 -5.81
N SER A 269 -11.94 8.59 -5.15
CA SER A 269 -13.01 9.36 -5.79
C SER A 269 -12.48 10.39 -6.79
N SER A 270 -11.22 10.81 -6.70
CA SER A 270 -10.59 11.72 -7.68
C SER A 270 -10.44 11.11 -9.08
N LEU A 271 -10.64 9.79 -9.21
CA LEU A 271 -10.58 9.07 -10.49
C LEU A 271 -11.95 8.87 -11.14
N GLN A 272 -13.04 9.17 -10.42
CA GLN A 272 -14.42 9.05 -10.90
C GLN A 272 -14.92 10.38 -11.47
#